data_7aa52a2ae01ea4e7c4a02d6bae3ae041
#
_entry.id   7aa52a2ae01ea4e7c4a02d6bae3ae041
#
_cell.length_a   1.000
_cell.length_b   1.000
_cell.length_c   1.000
_cell.angle_alpha   90.00
_cell.angle_beta   90.00
_cell.angle_gamma   90.00
#
_symmetry.space_group_name_H-M   'P 1'
#
loop_
_entity.id
_entity.type
_entity.pdbx_description
1 polymer ?
#
loop_
_entity_poly.entity_id
_entity_poly.type
_entity_poly.pdbx_seq_one_letter_code
_entity_poly.pdbx_strand_id
1 'polypeptide(L)'
;MAPRTPPGVSLGLHSLIEWGTAQSVLAGQSVSGDRYLLRPYPDGLLVAVVDGLGHGEMAAAAADIAVATLETHSREPVIPLLERCHVALKRTRGAAISVASFSAMYESMTWLGVGNVEGVLLRADVKTIPAQELIMLFPGVAGYQLPYLRAVITPVKRGDVVIFFTDGIRRDFLSEPIPAGSPKRIAGRICDKYKRSTDDALVFVGRYLGISR
;
A
#
# COMPACT_ATOMS: atom_id res chain seq x y z
N MET A 1 14.89 -2.57 12.11
CA MET A 1 15.59 -1.30 11.89
C MET A 1 14.55 -0.31 11.40
N ALA A 2 14.29 0.78 12.10
CA ALA A 2 13.27 1.74 11.68
C ALA A 2 13.65 2.32 10.32
N PRO A 3 12.69 2.55 9.38
CA PRO A 3 12.99 3.14 8.08
C PRO A 3 13.56 4.54 8.26
N ARG A 4 14.76 4.77 7.73
CA ARG A 4 15.42 6.07 7.73
C ARG A 4 14.66 6.99 6.78
N THR A 5 14.06 8.05 7.33
CA THR A 5 13.61 9.19 6.54
C THR A 5 14.84 9.93 6.01
N PRO A 6 15.00 10.09 4.69
CA PRO A 6 16.13 10.84 4.15
C PRO A 6 16.00 12.33 4.51
N PRO A 7 17.09 13.02 4.91
CA PRO A 7 17.08 14.46 5.11
C PRO A 7 17.08 15.20 3.76
N GLY A 8 16.25 16.19 3.62
CA GLY A 8 16.33 17.21 2.59
C GLY A 8 15.37 17.04 1.41
N VAL A 9 14.09 17.36 1.62
CA VAL A 9 13.14 17.63 0.53
C VAL A 9 12.43 18.96 0.79
N SER A 10 12.45 19.79 -0.24
CA SER A 10 11.83 21.13 -0.35
C SER A 10 10.43 21.20 0.27
N LEU A 11 10.22 22.25 1.05
CA LEU A 11 8.95 22.68 1.63
C LEU A 11 7.86 22.81 0.54
N GLY A 12 6.94 21.88 0.48
CA GLY A 12 5.76 21.98 -0.41
C GLY A 12 5.01 20.67 -0.66
N LEU A 13 5.68 19.54 -0.66
CA LEU A 13 5.09 18.24 -1.04
C LEU A 13 4.93 17.23 0.11
N HIS A 14 5.38 17.59 1.31
CA HIS A 14 5.28 16.71 2.49
C HIS A 14 3.85 16.50 3.02
N SER A 15 2.85 17.13 2.42
CA SER A 15 1.48 17.10 2.92
C SER A 15 0.44 16.57 1.92
N LEU A 16 0.83 15.87 0.86
CA LEU A 16 -0.17 15.32 -0.08
C LEU A 16 -1.05 14.27 0.60
N ILE A 17 -0.49 13.56 1.58
CA ILE A 17 -1.17 12.53 2.35
C ILE A 17 -0.72 12.55 3.82
N GLU A 18 -1.68 12.53 4.75
CA GLU A 18 -1.45 12.15 6.14
C GLU A 18 -1.53 10.63 6.23
N TRP A 19 -0.58 9.96 6.87
CA TRP A 19 -0.55 8.50 6.86
C TRP A 19 -0.16 7.87 8.20
N GLY A 20 -0.41 6.59 8.31
CA GLY A 20 0.03 5.77 9.42
C GLY A 20 -0.10 4.29 9.12
N THR A 21 0.69 3.48 9.81
CA THR A 21 0.71 2.03 9.66
C THR A 21 0.59 1.34 11.00
N ALA A 22 0.11 0.10 10.96
CA ALA A 22 0.21 -0.86 12.05
C ALA A 22 0.63 -2.21 11.47
N GLN A 23 1.46 -2.93 12.21
CA GLN A 23 2.01 -4.22 11.79
C GLN A 23 2.07 -5.18 12.96
N SER A 24 1.87 -6.46 12.68
CA SER A 24 2.05 -7.56 13.64
C SER A 24 2.83 -8.68 12.95
N VAL A 25 3.86 -9.18 13.62
CA VAL A 25 4.66 -10.31 13.14
C VAL A 25 3.99 -11.61 13.59
N LEU A 26 4.00 -12.62 12.73
CA LEU A 26 3.52 -13.97 13.04
C LEU A 26 4.24 -14.51 14.30
N ALA A 27 3.48 -15.09 15.21
CA ALA A 27 4.03 -15.67 16.42
C ALA A 27 5.11 -16.71 16.10
N GLY A 28 6.26 -16.59 16.76
CA GLY A 28 7.43 -17.46 16.54
C GLY A 28 8.36 -17.01 15.40
N GLN A 29 8.02 -15.94 14.67
CA GLN A 29 8.92 -15.32 13.71
C GLN A 29 9.60 -14.08 14.30
N SER A 30 10.82 -13.78 13.85
CA SER A 30 11.59 -12.60 14.26
C SER A 30 11.38 -11.41 13.34
N VAL A 31 10.89 -11.65 12.12
CA VAL A 31 10.70 -10.65 11.07
C VAL A 31 9.44 -10.93 10.28
N SER A 32 8.70 -9.86 9.94
CA SER A 32 7.53 -9.94 9.05
C SER A 32 7.96 -9.99 7.59
N GLY A 33 7.20 -10.73 6.77
CA GLY A 33 7.26 -10.70 5.31
C GLY A 33 6.63 -9.46 4.70
N ASP A 34 5.85 -8.72 5.48
CA ASP A 34 5.12 -7.55 5.00
C ASP A 34 5.99 -6.28 5.01
N ARG A 35 5.88 -5.47 3.97
CA ARG A 35 6.52 -4.14 3.86
C ARG A 35 5.56 -3.11 3.30
N TYR A 36 5.87 -1.85 3.54
CA TYR A 36 5.23 -0.73 2.86
C TYR A 36 6.27 0.26 2.34
N LEU A 37 5.87 1.03 1.35
CA LEU A 37 6.61 2.16 0.82
C LEU A 37 5.70 3.38 0.76
N LEU A 38 6.24 4.53 1.16
CA LEU A 38 5.69 5.84 0.89
C LEU A 38 6.82 6.69 0.33
N ARG A 39 6.76 6.99 -0.96
CA ARG A 39 7.83 7.70 -1.67
C ARG A 39 7.29 8.94 -2.37
N PRO A 40 7.52 10.15 -1.82
CA PRO A 40 7.21 11.40 -2.51
C PRO A 40 8.13 11.60 -3.73
N TYR A 41 7.59 12.21 -4.78
CA TYR A 41 8.31 12.72 -5.94
C TYR A 41 7.72 14.07 -6.36
N PRO A 42 8.37 14.88 -7.26
CA PRO A 42 8.00 16.29 -7.46
C PRO A 42 6.52 16.56 -7.71
N ASP A 43 5.83 15.68 -8.46
CA ASP A 43 4.45 15.90 -8.87
C ASP A 43 3.45 14.93 -8.24
N GLY A 44 3.90 14.18 -7.20
CA GLY A 44 3.03 13.16 -6.61
C GLY A 44 3.68 12.32 -5.51
N LEU A 45 3.10 11.15 -5.31
CA LEU A 45 3.46 10.24 -4.25
C LEU A 45 3.17 8.80 -4.67
N LEU A 46 4.13 7.90 -4.49
CA LEU A 46 3.91 6.47 -4.57
C LEU A 46 3.67 5.88 -3.19
N VAL A 47 2.60 5.12 -3.06
CA VAL A 47 2.31 4.24 -1.92
C VAL A 47 2.31 2.81 -2.42
N ALA A 48 2.94 1.91 -1.67
CA ALA A 48 2.87 0.48 -1.93
C ALA A 48 2.80 -0.32 -0.64
N VAL A 49 2.12 -1.46 -0.71
CA VAL A 49 2.16 -2.50 0.31
C VAL A 49 2.53 -3.80 -0.37
N VAL A 50 3.46 -4.52 0.24
CA VAL A 50 4.10 -5.73 -0.27
C VAL A 50 4.00 -6.81 0.77
N ASP A 51 3.57 -7.99 0.35
CA ASP A 51 3.57 -9.22 1.13
C ASP A 51 4.48 -10.24 0.42
N GLY A 52 5.63 -10.55 1.01
CA GLY A 52 6.55 -11.56 0.53
C GLY A 52 6.01 -12.95 0.80
N LEU A 53 5.96 -13.84 -0.21
CA LEU A 53 5.33 -15.15 -0.08
C LEU A 53 5.89 -16.00 1.06
N GLY A 54 4.99 -16.40 1.95
CA GLY A 54 5.28 -17.14 3.17
C GLY A 54 5.62 -16.20 4.33
N HIS A 55 6.50 -16.62 5.23
CA HIS A 55 6.83 -15.88 6.45
C HIS A 55 8.33 -15.93 6.73
N GLY A 56 8.78 -15.07 7.65
CA GLY A 56 10.17 -15.02 8.13
C GLY A 56 11.14 -14.41 7.12
N GLU A 57 12.43 -14.73 7.27
CA GLU A 57 13.53 -14.05 6.55
C GLU A 57 13.44 -14.10 5.03
N MET A 58 12.99 -15.22 4.45
CA MET A 58 12.89 -15.37 3.00
C MET A 58 11.76 -14.54 2.39
N ALA A 59 10.64 -14.41 3.11
CA ALA A 59 9.53 -13.54 2.72
C ALA A 59 9.96 -12.06 2.86
N ALA A 60 10.59 -11.73 3.99
CA ALA A 60 11.15 -10.40 4.23
C ALA A 60 12.15 -9.98 3.14
N ALA A 61 13.07 -10.87 2.74
CA ALA A 61 14.03 -10.59 1.69
C ALA A 61 13.37 -10.32 0.33
N ALA A 62 12.32 -11.08 -0.03
CA ALA A 62 11.55 -10.82 -1.24
C ALA A 62 10.85 -9.45 -1.17
N ALA A 63 10.20 -9.14 -0.06
CA ALA A 63 9.53 -7.86 0.13
C ALA A 63 10.51 -6.68 0.11
N ASP A 64 11.71 -6.83 0.70
CA ASP A 64 12.75 -5.80 0.68
C ASP A 64 13.26 -5.52 -0.74
N ILE A 65 13.43 -6.55 -1.58
CA ILE A 65 13.79 -6.39 -3.01
C ILE A 65 12.68 -5.66 -3.76
N ALA A 66 11.42 -6.02 -3.52
CA ALA A 66 10.28 -5.33 -4.14
C ALA A 66 10.26 -3.85 -3.76
N VAL A 67 10.36 -3.53 -2.47
CA VAL A 67 10.39 -2.15 -1.97
C VAL A 67 11.54 -1.35 -2.56
N ALA A 68 12.75 -1.90 -2.60
CA ALA A 68 13.92 -1.23 -3.19
C ALA A 68 13.71 -0.93 -4.68
N THR A 69 13.08 -1.85 -5.42
CA THR A 69 12.75 -1.67 -6.84
C THR A 69 11.70 -0.57 -7.02
N LEU A 70 10.63 -0.60 -6.23
CA LEU A 70 9.58 0.41 -6.23
C LEU A 70 10.11 1.80 -5.88
N GLU A 71 10.99 1.89 -4.89
CA GLU A 71 11.61 3.16 -4.48
C GLU A 71 12.47 3.75 -5.58
N THR A 72 13.32 2.93 -6.19
CA THR A 72 14.25 3.35 -7.26
C THR A 72 13.49 3.87 -8.48
N HIS A 73 12.37 3.25 -8.81
CA HIS A 73 11.58 3.54 -10.02
C HIS A 73 10.25 4.26 -9.73
N SER A 74 10.12 4.90 -8.57
CA SER A 74 8.87 5.45 -8.04
C SER A 74 8.12 6.45 -8.92
N ARG A 75 8.77 7.00 -9.96
CA ARG A 75 8.17 7.93 -10.93
C ARG A 75 7.60 7.25 -12.17
N GLU A 76 7.86 5.97 -12.34
CA GLU A 76 7.33 5.23 -13.49
C GLU A 76 5.83 4.96 -13.33
N PRO A 77 5.10 4.79 -14.44
CA PRO A 77 3.72 4.32 -14.39
C PRO A 77 3.62 2.98 -13.65
N VAL A 78 2.50 2.75 -12.96
CA VAL A 78 2.34 1.61 -12.04
C VAL A 78 2.48 0.24 -12.71
N ILE A 79 2.12 0.10 -14.01
CA ILE A 79 2.26 -1.18 -14.72
C ILE A 79 3.73 -1.50 -14.99
N PRO A 80 4.54 -0.65 -15.68
CA PRO A 80 5.99 -0.86 -15.81
C PRO A 80 6.69 -1.09 -14.46
N LEU A 81 6.26 -0.38 -13.42
CA LEU A 81 6.82 -0.51 -12.08
C LEU A 81 6.64 -1.93 -11.52
N LEU A 82 5.43 -2.52 -11.65
CA LEU A 82 5.19 -3.90 -11.25
C LEU A 82 5.89 -4.93 -12.14
N GLU A 83 6.05 -4.66 -13.43
CA GLU A 83 6.86 -5.50 -14.33
C GLU A 83 8.33 -5.53 -13.90
N ARG A 84 8.89 -4.39 -13.44
CA ARG A 84 10.25 -4.35 -12.87
C ARG A 84 10.34 -5.16 -11.59
N CYS A 85 9.37 -5.04 -10.70
CA CYS A 85 9.31 -5.86 -9.49
C CYS A 85 9.25 -7.35 -9.85
N HIS A 86 8.45 -7.74 -10.85
CA HIS A 86 8.39 -9.11 -11.32
C HIS A 86 9.75 -9.63 -11.78
N VAL A 87 10.50 -8.84 -12.55
CA VAL A 87 11.85 -9.22 -13.01
C VAL A 87 12.82 -9.34 -11.83
N ALA A 88 12.81 -8.37 -10.91
CA ALA A 88 13.70 -8.35 -9.76
C ALA A 88 13.46 -9.52 -8.80
N LEU A 89 12.21 -9.99 -8.71
CA LEU A 89 11.80 -11.06 -7.79
C LEU A 89 11.97 -12.49 -8.31
N LYS A 90 12.37 -12.71 -9.57
CA LYS A 90 12.42 -14.05 -10.23
C LYS A 90 13.24 -15.12 -9.50
N ARG A 91 14.19 -14.71 -8.66
CA ARG A 91 15.03 -15.65 -7.89
C ARG A 91 14.70 -15.65 -6.39
N THR A 92 13.54 -15.17 -6.04
CA THR A 92 13.00 -15.15 -4.68
C THR A 92 11.73 -15.99 -4.58
N ARG A 93 11.09 -15.98 -3.42
CA ARG A 93 9.75 -16.57 -3.26
C ARG A 93 8.67 -15.80 -4.03
N GLY A 94 8.96 -14.57 -4.49
CA GLY A 94 7.98 -13.67 -5.04
C GLY A 94 7.21 -12.91 -3.97
N ALA A 95 6.34 -12.02 -4.41
CA ALA A 95 5.51 -11.21 -3.53
C ALA A 95 4.15 -10.86 -4.15
N ALA A 96 3.16 -10.67 -3.30
CA ALA A 96 1.96 -9.90 -3.63
C ALA A 96 2.26 -8.41 -3.45
N ILE A 97 1.78 -7.58 -4.37
CA ILE A 97 2.10 -6.13 -4.37
C ILE A 97 0.88 -5.34 -4.78
N SER A 98 0.48 -4.38 -3.96
CA SER A 98 -0.48 -3.35 -4.33
C SER A 98 0.17 -1.98 -4.31
N VAL A 99 -0.10 -1.19 -5.35
CA VAL A 99 0.48 0.15 -5.53
C VAL A 99 -0.59 1.19 -5.83
N ALA A 100 -0.35 2.40 -5.36
CA ALA A 100 -1.12 3.60 -5.71
C ALA A 100 -0.17 4.77 -5.97
N SER A 101 -0.22 5.33 -7.17
CA SER A 101 0.52 6.53 -7.56
C SER A 101 -0.44 7.72 -7.56
N PHE A 102 -0.24 8.66 -6.65
CA PHE A 102 -1.04 9.88 -6.54
C PHE A 102 -0.43 10.98 -7.40
N SER A 103 -1.25 11.62 -8.20
CA SER A 103 -0.89 12.83 -8.93
C SER A 103 -1.45 14.05 -8.23
N ALA A 104 -0.56 14.96 -7.83
CA ALA A 104 -0.94 16.23 -7.25
C ALA A 104 -1.65 17.13 -8.29
N MET A 105 -1.14 17.15 -9.53
CA MET A 105 -1.66 17.98 -10.60
C MET A 105 -3.10 17.61 -11.01
N TYR A 106 -3.39 16.30 -11.10
CA TYR A 106 -4.68 15.80 -11.58
C TYR A 106 -5.65 15.42 -10.46
N GLU A 107 -5.25 15.59 -9.20
CA GLU A 107 -6.04 15.15 -8.04
C GLU A 107 -6.62 13.74 -8.26
N SER A 108 -5.75 12.82 -8.65
CA SER A 108 -6.12 11.45 -9.00
C SER A 108 -5.10 10.45 -8.45
N MET A 109 -5.55 9.22 -8.35
CA MET A 109 -4.74 8.07 -7.96
C MET A 109 -4.85 7.02 -9.05
N THR A 110 -3.69 6.53 -9.53
CA THR A 110 -3.62 5.35 -10.40
C THR A 110 -3.20 4.16 -9.56
N TRP A 111 -4.03 3.13 -9.49
CA TRP A 111 -3.79 2.01 -8.61
C TRP A 111 -4.12 0.65 -9.22
N LEU A 112 -3.43 -0.38 -8.77
CA LEU A 112 -3.68 -1.78 -9.05
C LEU A 112 -2.91 -2.68 -8.08
N GLY A 113 -3.29 -3.95 -7.98
CA GLY A 113 -2.58 -4.95 -7.20
C GLY A 113 -2.43 -6.29 -7.91
N VAL A 114 -1.39 -7.03 -7.54
CA VAL A 114 -1.13 -8.41 -7.94
C VAL A 114 -1.04 -9.27 -6.68
N GLY A 115 -1.82 -10.33 -6.61
CA GLY A 115 -1.88 -11.21 -5.45
C GLY A 115 -3.02 -10.85 -4.48
N ASN A 116 -2.74 -10.91 -3.18
CA ASN A 116 -3.72 -10.85 -2.08
C ASN A 116 -3.61 -9.59 -1.19
N VAL A 117 -2.75 -8.64 -1.52
CA VAL A 117 -2.70 -7.36 -0.81
C VAL A 117 -3.88 -6.50 -1.25
N GLU A 118 -4.85 -6.33 -0.38
CA GLU A 118 -6.09 -5.61 -0.68
C GLU A 118 -5.95 -4.10 -0.48
N GLY A 119 -6.80 -3.35 -1.19
CA GLY A 119 -6.90 -1.90 -1.03
C GLY A 119 -8.33 -1.41 -1.15
N VAL A 120 -8.67 -0.40 -0.38
CA VAL A 120 -9.97 0.28 -0.43
C VAL A 120 -9.76 1.79 -0.37
N LEU A 121 -10.52 2.50 -1.21
CA LEU A 121 -10.66 3.95 -1.15
C LEU A 121 -12.02 4.29 -0.54
N LEU A 122 -12.01 5.02 0.54
CA LEU A 122 -13.20 5.50 1.24
C LEU A 122 -13.38 6.99 0.94
N ARG A 123 -14.56 7.34 0.48
CA ARG A 123 -14.87 8.73 0.13
C ARG A 123 -15.14 9.57 1.37
N ALA A 124 -14.55 10.75 1.44
CA ALA A 124 -14.83 11.71 2.51
C ALA A 124 -16.27 12.23 2.45
N ASP A 125 -16.81 12.45 1.25
CA ASP A 125 -18.20 12.81 1.03
C ASP A 125 -19.03 11.53 0.90
N VAL A 126 -19.82 11.25 1.92
CA VAL A 126 -20.73 10.09 2.00
C VAL A 126 -21.82 10.06 0.91
N LYS A 127 -22.03 11.17 0.21
CA LYS A 127 -22.94 11.24 -0.94
C LYS A 127 -22.30 10.78 -2.23
N THR A 128 -20.98 10.59 -2.26
CA THR A 128 -20.26 10.07 -3.44
C THR A 128 -20.66 8.61 -3.66
N ILE A 129 -21.00 8.26 -4.89
CA ILE A 129 -21.36 6.89 -5.28
C ILE A 129 -20.31 6.37 -6.29
N PRO A 130 -19.64 5.25 -5.98
CA PRO A 130 -19.74 4.48 -4.72
C PRO A 130 -19.01 5.19 -3.56
N ALA A 131 -19.51 4.99 -2.34
CA ALA A 131 -18.90 5.54 -1.13
C ALA A 131 -17.54 4.89 -0.80
N GLN A 132 -17.33 3.67 -1.32
CA GLN A 132 -16.06 2.96 -1.25
C GLN A 132 -15.75 2.27 -2.58
N GLU A 133 -14.48 2.21 -2.93
CA GLU A 133 -13.97 1.54 -4.13
C GLU A 133 -12.87 0.55 -3.72
N LEU A 134 -12.93 -0.66 -4.26
CA LEU A 134 -11.90 -1.67 -4.03
C LEU A 134 -10.83 -1.59 -5.12
N ILE A 135 -9.58 -1.83 -4.75
CA ILE A 135 -8.49 -2.00 -5.71
C ILE A 135 -8.79 -3.17 -6.65
N MET A 136 -8.46 -3.01 -7.92
CA MET A 136 -8.49 -4.12 -8.85
C MET A 136 -7.28 -5.03 -8.56
N LEU A 137 -7.55 -6.25 -8.11
CA LEU A 137 -6.55 -7.27 -7.86
C LEU A 137 -6.49 -8.24 -9.02
N PHE A 138 -5.28 -8.52 -9.48
CA PHE A 138 -5.00 -9.53 -10.50
C PHE A 138 -4.42 -10.78 -9.84
N PRO A 139 -4.93 -11.99 -10.17
CA PRO A 139 -4.39 -13.22 -9.63
C PRO A 139 -2.97 -13.43 -10.14
N GLY A 140 -2.03 -13.68 -9.23
CA GLY A 140 -0.62 -13.90 -9.59
C GLY A 140 0.32 -13.59 -8.43
N VAL A 141 1.61 -13.71 -8.72
CA VAL A 141 2.71 -13.44 -7.79
C VAL A 141 3.82 -12.76 -8.57
N ALA A 142 4.20 -11.56 -8.17
CA ALA A 142 5.37 -10.91 -8.76
C ALA A 142 6.63 -11.75 -8.48
N GLY A 143 7.40 -12.03 -9.53
CA GLY A 143 8.54 -12.95 -9.49
C GLY A 143 8.24 -14.35 -10.03
N TYR A 144 6.99 -14.80 -9.97
CA TYR A 144 6.60 -16.12 -10.47
C TYR A 144 5.68 -16.03 -11.69
N GLN A 145 4.50 -15.46 -11.54
CA GLN A 145 3.53 -15.30 -12.62
C GLN A 145 2.90 -13.91 -12.54
N LEU A 146 3.10 -13.10 -13.57
CA LEU A 146 2.47 -11.78 -13.71
C LEU A 146 1.38 -11.88 -14.78
N PRO A 147 0.12 -11.58 -14.45
CA PRO A 147 -0.96 -11.57 -15.42
C PRO A 147 -0.89 -10.32 -16.32
N TYR A 148 -1.77 -10.24 -17.32
CA TYR A 148 -1.97 -9.00 -18.04
C TYR A 148 -2.57 -7.94 -17.09
N LEU A 149 -1.87 -6.84 -16.90
CA LEU A 149 -2.22 -5.80 -15.92
C LEU A 149 -3.06 -4.69 -16.55
N ARG A 150 -3.98 -4.18 -15.76
CA ARG A 150 -4.76 -2.98 -16.08
C ARG A 150 -4.77 -2.08 -14.84
N ALA A 151 -4.42 -0.81 -15.02
CA ALA A 151 -4.50 0.17 -13.94
C ALA A 151 -5.81 0.94 -14.02
N VAL A 152 -6.35 1.32 -12.87
CA VAL A 152 -7.53 2.18 -12.74
C VAL A 152 -7.07 3.56 -12.30
N ILE A 153 -7.55 4.60 -12.96
CA ILE A 153 -7.37 5.99 -12.56
C ILE A 153 -8.64 6.42 -11.84
N THR A 154 -8.48 6.84 -10.60
CA THR A 154 -9.59 7.22 -9.72
C THR A 154 -9.36 8.66 -9.24
N PRO A 155 -10.30 9.61 -9.47
CA PRO A 155 -10.21 10.92 -8.86
C PRO A 155 -10.19 10.82 -7.34
N VAL A 156 -9.38 11.65 -6.67
CA VAL A 156 -9.33 11.73 -5.21
C VAL A 156 -9.62 13.15 -4.74
N LYS A 157 -10.29 13.26 -3.61
CA LYS A 157 -10.64 14.54 -3.00
C LYS A 157 -10.05 14.63 -1.60
N ARG A 158 -9.82 15.86 -1.15
CA ARG A 158 -9.35 16.11 0.22
C ARG A 158 -10.25 15.41 1.24
N GLY A 159 -9.63 14.63 2.12
CA GLY A 159 -10.31 13.84 3.14
C GLY A 159 -10.58 12.39 2.74
N ASP A 160 -10.49 12.02 1.44
CA ASP A 160 -10.57 10.63 1.02
C ASP A 160 -9.48 9.80 1.72
N VAL A 161 -9.83 8.57 2.09
CA VAL A 161 -8.93 7.67 2.82
C VAL A 161 -8.67 6.42 2.00
N VAL A 162 -7.40 6.13 1.72
CA VAL A 162 -6.98 4.86 1.15
C VAL A 162 -6.47 3.96 2.27
N ILE A 163 -6.89 2.69 2.26
CA ILE A 163 -6.40 1.68 3.19
C ILE A 163 -5.88 0.51 2.36
N PHE A 164 -4.61 0.12 2.58
CA PHE A 164 -4.05 -1.12 2.10
C PHE A 164 -3.85 -2.08 3.26
N PHE A 165 -4.07 -3.37 3.03
CA PHE A 165 -3.87 -4.38 4.06
C PHE A 165 -3.50 -5.73 3.45
N THR A 166 -2.65 -6.48 4.16
CA THR A 166 -2.25 -7.84 3.80
C THR A 166 -3.29 -8.86 4.26
N ASP A 167 -3.22 -10.09 3.80
CA ASP A 167 -4.19 -11.14 4.10
C ASP A 167 -4.17 -11.61 5.56
N GLY A 168 -3.15 -11.24 6.33
CA GLY A 168 -3.16 -11.34 7.78
C GLY A 168 -4.23 -10.48 8.47
N ILE A 169 -4.92 -9.60 7.72
CA ILE A 169 -6.05 -8.82 8.21
C ILE A 169 -7.35 -9.38 7.64
N ARG A 170 -8.32 -9.65 8.52
CA ARG A 170 -9.66 -10.07 8.08
C ARG A 170 -10.40 -8.90 7.45
N ARG A 171 -11.11 -9.21 6.36
CA ARG A 171 -11.85 -8.26 5.51
C ARG A 171 -13.13 -7.71 6.12
N ASP A 172 -13.65 -8.37 7.17
CA ASP A 172 -14.92 -8.03 7.81
C ASP A 172 -14.94 -6.61 8.40
N PHE A 173 -13.78 -5.98 8.66
CA PHE A 173 -13.74 -4.57 9.05
C PHE A 173 -14.35 -3.60 8.03
N LEU A 174 -14.40 -3.99 6.75
CA LEU A 174 -15.01 -3.16 5.68
C LEU A 174 -16.53 -3.06 5.80
N SER A 175 -17.15 -3.96 6.56
CA SER A 175 -18.60 -3.94 6.83
C SER A 175 -18.96 -3.04 8.01
N GLU A 176 -17.98 -2.53 8.75
CA GLU A 176 -18.17 -1.63 9.87
C GLU A 176 -17.77 -0.19 9.48
N PRO A 177 -18.37 0.84 10.09
CA PRO A 177 -17.91 2.22 9.92
C PRO A 177 -16.45 2.36 10.33
N ILE A 178 -15.62 2.92 9.45
CA ILE A 178 -14.23 3.17 9.78
C ILE A 178 -14.15 4.24 10.89
N PRO A 179 -13.45 3.97 11.99
CA PRO A 179 -13.39 4.88 13.11
C PRO A 179 -12.79 6.23 12.73
N ALA A 180 -13.35 7.31 13.25
CA ALA A 180 -12.74 8.63 13.13
C ALA A 180 -11.37 8.69 13.86
N GLY A 181 -10.45 9.48 13.35
CA GLY A 181 -9.13 9.67 13.98
C GLY A 181 -8.00 9.89 12.98
N SER A 182 -6.77 9.97 13.49
CA SER A 182 -5.58 10.01 12.64
C SER A 182 -5.38 8.67 11.91
N PRO A 183 -4.76 8.65 10.73
CA PRO A 183 -4.47 7.43 9.99
C PRO A 183 -3.75 6.37 10.83
N LYS A 184 -2.78 6.78 11.65
CA LYS A 184 -2.07 5.85 12.55
C LYS A 184 -3.01 5.18 13.56
N ARG A 185 -3.96 5.92 14.11
CA ARG A 185 -4.93 5.39 15.08
C ARG A 185 -5.93 4.46 14.41
N ILE A 186 -6.33 4.75 13.17
CA ILE A 186 -7.19 3.90 12.36
C ILE A 186 -6.46 2.58 12.06
N ALA A 187 -5.22 2.65 11.55
CA ALA A 187 -4.40 1.48 11.26
C ALA A 187 -4.22 0.57 12.50
N GLY A 188 -3.90 1.16 13.65
CA GLY A 188 -3.78 0.43 14.92
C GLY A 188 -5.05 -0.32 15.28
N ARG A 189 -6.20 0.35 15.25
CA ARG A 189 -7.49 -0.29 15.58
C ARG A 189 -7.86 -1.43 14.64
N ILE A 190 -7.62 -1.26 13.33
CA ILE A 190 -7.87 -2.32 12.36
C ILE A 190 -6.95 -3.51 12.64
N CYS A 191 -5.66 -3.29 12.81
CA CYS A 191 -4.70 -4.33 13.08
C CYS A 191 -5.03 -5.08 14.39
N ASP A 192 -5.29 -4.37 15.48
CA ASP A 192 -5.57 -4.98 16.79
C ASP A 192 -6.83 -5.86 16.78
N LYS A 193 -7.91 -5.38 16.11
CA LYS A 193 -9.22 -6.07 16.13
C LYS A 193 -9.33 -7.17 15.07
N TYR A 194 -8.65 -7.02 13.92
CA TYR A 194 -8.91 -7.87 12.76
C TYR A 194 -7.71 -8.69 12.28
N LYS A 195 -6.55 -8.59 12.96
CA LYS A 195 -5.42 -9.45 12.61
C LYS A 195 -5.73 -10.92 12.84
N ARG A 196 -5.17 -11.77 11.99
CA ARG A 196 -5.13 -13.22 12.13
C ARG A 196 -3.95 -13.60 13.00
N SER A 197 -4.03 -14.76 13.66
CA SER A 197 -2.91 -15.35 14.41
C SER A 197 -2.03 -16.25 13.53
N THR A 198 -2.40 -16.44 12.28
CA THR A 198 -1.79 -17.42 11.35
C THR A 198 -0.85 -16.81 10.35
N ASP A 199 -0.71 -15.48 10.32
CA ASP A 199 0.13 -14.77 9.36
C ASP A 199 0.67 -13.45 9.90
N ASP A 200 1.66 -12.90 9.20
CA ASP A 200 2.06 -11.51 9.33
C ASP A 200 0.87 -10.61 8.97
N ALA A 201 0.79 -9.43 9.54
CA ALA A 201 -0.29 -8.50 9.27
C ALA A 201 0.21 -7.07 9.14
N LEU A 202 -0.18 -6.38 8.09
CA LEU A 202 0.12 -4.98 7.86
C LEU A 202 -1.13 -4.23 7.41
N VAL A 203 -1.35 -3.06 8.02
CA VAL A 203 -2.35 -2.07 7.60
C VAL A 203 -1.64 -0.76 7.34
N PHE A 204 -1.82 -0.21 6.15
CA PHE A 204 -1.46 1.15 5.78
C PHE A 204 -2.72 1.97 5.61
N VAL A 205 -2.78 3.15 6.23
CA VAL A 205 -3.89 4.10 6.08
C VAL A 205 -3.32 5.43 5.63
N GLY A 206 -3.87 5.99 4.56
CA GLY A 206 -3.49 7.29 4.02
C GLY A 206 -4.71 8.18 3.80
N ARG A 207 -4.71 9.40 4.38
CA ARG A 207 -5.73 10.42 4.13
C ARG A 207 -5.21 11.43 3.14
N TYR A 208 -5.87 11.58 2.01
CA TYR A 208 -5.50 12.56 0.99
C TYR A 208 -5.79 13.99 1.47
N LEU A 209 -4.78 14.84 1.45
CA LEU A 209 -4.86 16.23 1.91
C LEU A 209 -4.97 17.23 0.75
N GLY A 210 -4.66 16.78 -0.48
CA GLY A 210 -4.55 17.67 -1.62
C GLY A 210 -3.32 18.57 -1.53
N ILE A 211 -3.18 19.46 -2.51
CA ILE A 211 -2.14 20.49 -2.49
C ILE A 211 -2.62 21.62 -1.57
N SER A 212 -1.80 22.01 -0.59
CA SER A 212 -2.02 23.27 0.13
C SER A 212 -1.82 24.41 -0.87
N ARG A 213 -2.91 25.07 -1.24
CA ARG A 213 -2.87 26.32 -2.00
C ARG A 213 -2.46 27.47 -1.11
#